data_93abbe1e4e58a00145180a0c85d74385
#
_entry.id   93abbe1e4e58a00145180a0c85d74385
#
_cell.length_a   1.000
_cell.length_b   1.000
_cell.length_c   1.000
_cell.angle_alpha   90.00
_cell.angle_beta   90.00
_cell.angle_gamma   90.00
#
_symmetry.space_group_name_H-M   'P 1'
#
loop_
_entity.id
_entity.type
_entity.pdbx_description
1 polymer ?
#
loop_
_entity_poly.entity_id
_entity_poly.type
_entity_poly.pdbx_seq_one_letter_code
_entity_poly.pdbx_strand_id
1 'polypeptide(L)'
;MKIVFITPTTGLRRVPLYRAGGHVYGQYNSITGPLILGGILKRAGHEVEVYEELNGSVNYKKLLKDTDVFCFSVITSTAPRAYELADMIHEKSGARVLMGGMHVTAMPQEALEHADQVITGEGEKVILDVVEGRIKDRLVAGIPIEDLDEVPFPDYSILKTQVEAANVLSTRGCPFRCTFCTTSRMFAPYRQRSVDNVIEELRMYKKLGFKYMNFEDDNFTADKERAKEICRRMIAEGLVFKETFFFGRTDMANDEELLNLLSEAHLTRVLIGIESLNQKSLDSIHKGQNINDIRRAGEACVKHGIRLIASVVLGLDDDTEEDIKRSVDFAKDIHAYQLQPAVLTPYPGTPVYKQMVAENRMIDDLNWSSYDMMSVVFQPKNMSPWNLQELFYKMGKYFYDFKTSKLIGKLFGREYGVRRWIFALYTRLGVFGAHIASHVKGSPFWKIKNTAWMFADKAASADAEKSTATA
;
A
#
# COMPACT_ATOMS: atom_id res chain seq x y z
N MET A 1 10.89 -4.64 30.74
CA MET A 1 11.24 -3.42 30.00
C MET A 1 9.98 -2.81 29.41
N LYS A 2 9.97 -1.49 29.23
CA LYS A 2 8.94 -0.80 28.46
C LYS A 2 9.39 -0.65 27.01
N ILE A 3 8.59 -1.17 26.09
CA ILE A 3 8.88 -1.22 24.66
C ILE A 3 7.81 -0.48 23.91
N VAL A 4 8.21 0.44 23.03
CA VAL A 4 7.27 1.24 22.25
C VAL A 4 7.50 1.01 20.76
N PHE A 5 6.50 0.48 20.09
CA PHE A 5 6.48 0.43 18.62
C PHE A 5 5.92 1.73 18.05
N ILE A 6 6.58 2.25 17.04
CA ILE A 6 6.13 3.43 16.30
C ILE A 6 6.06 3.09 14.81
N THR A 7 4.90 3.37 14.23
CA THR A 7 4.72 3.39 12.78
C THR A 7 4.73 4.84 12.32
N PRO A 8 5.84 5.32 11.73
CA PRO A 8 5.96 6.69 11.28
C PRO A 8 5.03 6.98 10.09
N THR A 9 4.67 8.26 9.88
CA THR A 9 3.94 8.68 8.69
C THR A 9 4.62 9.83 7.96
N THR A 10 4.30 9.99 6.67
CA THR A 10 4.84 11.07 5.84
C THR A 10 4.25 12.43 6.22
N GLY A 11 4.96 13.53 5.94
CA GLY A 11 4.57 14.88 6.32
C GLY A 11 3.19 15.31 5.81
N LEU A 12 2.83 14.96 4.58
CA LEU A 12 1.51 15.28 4.00
C LEU A 12 0.36 14.56 4.72
N ARG A 13 0.58 13.31 5.12
CA ARG A 13 -0.43 12.52 5.85
C ARG A 13 -0.67 13.01 7.29
N ARG A 14 0.20 13.87 7.81
CA ARG A 14 0.00 14.56 9.10
C ARG A 14 -0.98 15.72 9.03
N VAL A 15 -1.24 16.26 7.85
CA VAL A 15 -2.17 17.37 7.66
C VAL A 15 -3.59 16.91 7.97
N PRO A 16 -4.34 17.62 8.87
CA PRO A 16 -5.68 17.21 9.27
C PRO A 16 -6.65 17.04 8.08
N LEU A 17 -6.52 17.86 7.06
CA LEU A 17 -7.35 17.78 5.84
C LEU A 17 -7.08 16.47 5.07
N TYR A 18 -5.84 16.02 5.03
CA TYR A 18 -5.48 14.74 4.38
C TYR A 18 -6.06 13.55 5.17
N ARG A 19 -5.98 13.60 6.49
CA ARG A 19 -6.60 12.59 7.36
C ARG A 19 -8.11 12.52 7.16
N ALA A 20 -8.78 13.69 7.12
CA ALA A 20 -10.23 13.76 6.87
C ALA A 20 -10.62 13.11 5.52
N GLY A 21 -9.82 13.30 4.47
CA GLY A 21 -10.03 12.63 3.18
C GLY A 21 -9.90 11.11 3.27
N GLY A 22 -8.94 10.62 4.05
CA GLY A 22 -8.77 9.19 4.33
C GLY A 22 -9.99 8.57 5.02
N HIS A 23 -10.61 9.26 5.97
CA HIS A 23 -11.84 8.80 6.64
C HIS A 23 -13.04 8.63 5.70
N VAL A 24 -13.13 9.45 4.66
CA VAL A 24 -14.25 9.37 3.71
C VAL A 24 -14.16 8.13 2.82
N TYR A 25 -12.94 7.67 2.53
CA TYR A 25 -12.70 6.60 1.56
C TYR A 25 -12.13 5.33 2.15
N GLY A 26 -11.35 5.43 3.21
CA GLY A 26 -10.72 4.31 3.88
C GLY A 26 -11.30 4.09 5.27
N GLN A 27 -11.30 2.86 5.71
CA GLN A 27 -11.47 2.54 7.12
C GLN A 27 -10.09 2.65 7.76
N TYR A 28 -10.02 3.23 8.96
CA TYR A 28 -8.78 3.23 9.72
C TYR A 28 -8.47 1.81 10.16
N ASN A 29 -7.42 1.28 9.62
CA ASN A 29 -6.83 0.01 10.00
C ASN A 29 -5.43 0.24 10.59
N SER A 30 -4.91 -0.76 11.26
CA SER A 30 -3.58 -0.77 11.86
C SER A 30 -2.61 -1.59 11.01
N ILE A 31 -1.32 -1.32 11.14
CA ILE A 31 -0.28 -2.17 10.54
C ILE A 31 -0.08 -3.41 11.41
N THR A 32 -0.26 -4.60 10.83
CA THR A 32 -0.31 -5.88 11.53
C THR A 32 1.01 -6.28 12.19
N GLY A 33 2.15 -6.03 11.52
CA GLY A 33 3.47 -6.44 12.01
C GLY A 33 3.80 -5.99 13.44
N PRO A 34 3.68 -4.70 13.80
CA PRO A 34 3.90 -4.21 15.16
C PRO A 34 2.98 -4.85 16.21
N LEU A 35 1.75 -5.21 15.85
CA LEU A 35 0.81 -5.87 16.76
C LEU A 35 1.18 -7.34 17.03
N ILE A 36 1.73 -8.03 16.03
CA ILE A 36 2.24 -9.39 16.16
C ILE A 36 3.51 -9.39 17.01
N LEU A 37 4.53 -8.60 16.62
CA LEU A 37 5.81 -8.54 17.31
C LEU A 37 5.66 -8.03 18.75
N GLY A 38 4.86 -6.98 18.94
CA GLY A 38 4.52 -6.47 20.26
C GLY A 38 3.76 -7.49 21.12
N GLY A 39 2.87 -8.27 20.53
CA GLY A 39 2.17 -9.37 21.18
C GLY A 39 3.13 -10.48 21.68
N ILE A 40 4.16 -10.81 20.90
CA ILE A 40 5.23 -11.74 21.31
C ILE A 40 5.95 -11.20 22.56
N LEU A 41 6.37 -9.95 22.52
CA LEU A 41 7.09 -9.31 23.63
C LEU A 41 6.22 -9.16 24.87
N LYS A 42 4.93 -8.83 24.72
CA LYS A 42 3.99 -8.75 25.85
C LYS A 42 3.79 -10.11 26.53
N ARG A 43 3.67 -11.20 25.76
CA ARG A 43 3.58 -12.55 26.33
C ARG A 43 4.86 -12.96 27.07
N ALA A 44 6.01 -12.41 26.70
CA ALA A 44 7.28 -12.59 27.42
C ALA A 44 7.38 -11.71 28.70
N GLY A 45 6.33 -10.96 29.04
CA GLY A 45 6.27 -10.18 30.30
C GLY A 45 6.75 -8.72 30.15
N HIS A 46 6.95 -8.21 28.94
CA HIS A 46 7.29 -6.81 28.73
C HIS A 46 6.05 -5.90 28.71
N GLU A 47 6.20 -4.64 29.12
CA GLU A 47 5.21 -3.59 28.90
C GLU A 47 5.34 -3.10 27.45
N VAL A 48 4.29 -3.25 26.64
CA VAL A 48 4.35 -2.92 25.22
C VAL A 48 3.24 -1.96 24.82
N GLU A 49 3.59 -0.93 24.07
CA GLU A 49 2.67 0.03 23.47
C GLU A 49 2.95 0.19 21.97
N VAL A 50 1.90 0.29 21.16
CA VAL A 50 2.01 0.53 19.70
C VAL A 50 1.34 1.85 19.35
N TYR A 51 2.07 2.72 18.67
CA TYR A 51 1.59 4.02 18.21
C TYR A 51 1.73 4.14 16.70
N GLU A 52 0.71 4.66 16.06
CA GLU A 52 0.68 4.92 14.62
C GLU A 52 0.44 6.42 14.37
N GLU A 53 1.46 7.12 13.86
CA GLU A 53 1.35 8.57 13.59
C GLU A 53 0.24 8.92 12.59
N LEU A 54 -0.15 7.97 11.73
CA LEU A 54 -1.26 8.16 10.78
C LEU A 54 -2.61 8.26 11.52
N ASN A 55 -2.81 7.41 12.52
CA ASN A 55 -4.09 7.22 13.20
C ASN A 55 -4.24 8.11 14.45
N GLY A 56 -3.15 8.74 14.92
CA GLY A 56 -3.21 9.59 16.10
C GLY A 56 -1.96 10.42 16.35
N SER A 57 -2.04 11.34 17.30
CA SER A 57 -0.88 12.10 17.78
C SER A 57 -0.08 11.30 18.80
N VAL A 58 1.25 11.32 18.69
CA VAL A 58 2.16 10.64 19.62
C VAL A 58 2.80 11.68 20.53
N ASN A 59 2.74 11.48 21.85
CA ASN A 59 3.37 12.35 22.83
C ASN A 59 4.80 11.88 23.13
N TYR A 60 5.73 12.21 22.25
CA TYR A 60 7.14 11.84 22.38
C TYR A 60 7.78 12.34 23.68
N LYS A 61 7.41 13.53 24.19
CA LYS A 61 7.96 14.07 25.46
C LYS A 61 7.66 13.14 26.66
N LYS A 62 6.51 12.45 26.64
CA LYS A 62 6.18 11.47 27.65
C LYS A 62 6.96 10.19 27.43
N LEU A 63 6.97 9.66 26.20
CA LEU A 63 7.60 8.37 25.87
C LEU A 63 9.12 8.37 26.12
N LEU A 64 9.81 9.49 25.85
CA LEU A 64 11.26 9.62 26.07
C LEU A 64 11.70 9.50 27.53
N LYS A 65 10.76 9.56 28.50
CA LYS A 65 11.11 9.53 29.94
C LYS A 65 11.22 8.13 30.51
N ASP A 66 10.47 7.16 29.96
CA ASP A 66 10.24 5.88 30.60
C ASP A 66 10.30 4.68 29.62
N THR A 67 10.69 4.89 28.37
CA THR A 67 10.82 3.82 27.37
C THR A 67 12.25 3.29 27.33
N ASP A 68 12.42 1.98 27.42
CA ASP A 68 13.70 1.31 27.33
C ASP A 68 14.12 1.03 25.88
N VAL A 69 13.14 0.68 25.03
CA VAL A 69 13.38 0.30 23.62
C VAL A 69 12.29 0.89 22.72
N PHE A 70 12.70 1.63 21.71
CA PHE A 70 11.84 2.04 20.62
C PHE A 70 12.03 1.13 19.40
N CYS A 71 10.92 0.64 18.84
CA CYS A 71 10.89 -0.22 17.65
C CYS A 71 10.15 0.50 16.52
N PHE A 72 10.77 0.61 15.35
CA PHE A 72 10.15 1.23 14.18
C PHE A 72 9.83 0.20 13.09
N SER A 73 8.60 0.26 12.57
CA SER A 73 8.21 -0.44 11.35
C SER A 73 8.27 0.54 10.17
N VAL A 74 9.23 0.34 9.27
CA VAL A 74 9.63 1.34 8.27
C VAL A 74 9.32 0.86 6.87
N ILE A 75 8.49 1.63 6.15
CA ILE A 75 8.33 1.54 4.69
C ILE A 75 9.12 2.68 4.02
N THR A 76 9.41 2.56 2.72
CA THR A 76 10.34 3.49 2.05
C THR A 76 9.94 4.95 2.21
N SER A 77 8.67 5.29 2.01
CA SER A 77 8.23 6.69 2.13
C SER A 77 8.30 7.26 3.56
N THR A 78 8.37 6.41 4.58
CA THR A 78 8.44 6.85 5.98
C THR A 78 9.84 6.80 6.58
N ALA A 79 10.83 6.31 5.83
CA ALA A 79 12.21 6.17 6.31
C ALA A 79 12.82 7.49 6.83
N PRO A 80 12.72 8.64 6.11
CA PRO A 80 13.27 9.89 6.63
C PRO A 80 12.66 10.29 7.98
N ARG A 81 11.37 9.99 8.19
CA ARG A 81 10.74 10.27 9.48
C ARG A 81 11.16 9.30 10.57
N ALA A 82 11.38 8.03 10.25
CA ALA A 82 11.90 7.06 11.20
C ALA A 82 13.30 7.47 11.66
N TYR A 83 14.16 7.90 10.74
CA TYR A 83 15.52 8.36 11.03
C TYR A 83 15.53 9.63 11.89
N GLU A 84 14.71 10.65 11.53
CA GLU A 84 14.53 11.85 12.36
C GLU A 84 14.11 11.52 13.80
N LEU A 85 13.20 10.57 13.96
CA LEU A 85 12.74 10.15 15.29
C LEU A 85 13.80 9.37 16.05
N ALA A 86 14.55 8.51 15.38
CA ALA A 86 15.64 7.75 15.98
C ALA A 86 16.76 8.67 16.49
N ASP A 87 17.20 9.61 15.67
CA ASP A 87 18.23 10.60 16.04
C ASP A 87 17.76 11.45 17.23
N MET A 88 16.49 11.86 17.24
CA MET A 88 15.91 12.58 18.37
C MET A 88 15.87 11.73 19.65
N ILE A 89 15.61 10.42 19.55
CA ILE A 89 15.59 9.50 20.69
C ILE A 89 17.00 9.35 21.24
N HIS A 90 18.00 9.14 20.41
CA HIS A 90 19.41 9.06 20.80
C HIS A 90 19.90 10.36 21.46
N GLU A 91 19.48 11.53 20.94
CA GLU A 91 19.86 12.82 21.53
C GLU A 91 19.23 13.05 22.92
N LYS A 92 17.99 12.57 23.14
CA LYS A 92 17.15 12.99 24.29
C LYS A 92 16.89 11.90 25.32
N SER A 93 17.29 10.67 25.05
CA SER A 93 17.09 9.55 25.98
C SER A 93 18.23 8.53 25.87
N GLY A 94 18.30 7.61 26.85
CA GLY A 94 19.18 6.43 26.81
C GLY A 94 18.52 5.18 26.23
N ALA A 95 17.35 5.32 25.61
CA ALA A 95 16.61 4.20 25.04
C ALA A 95 17.29 3.66 23.78
N ARG A 96 17.24 2.34 23.61
CA ARG A 96 17.70 1.70 22.37
C ARG A 96 16.68 1.90 21.23
N VAL A 97 17.17 1.98 20.00
CA VAL A 97 16.39 2.08 18.80
C VAL A 97 16.57 0.84 17.93
N LEU A 98 15.48 0.15 17.66
CA LEU A 98 15.41 -1.00 16.75
C LEU A 98 14.60 -0.63 15.52
N MET A 99 15.05 -1.04 14.33
CA MET A 99 14.32 -0.83 13.09
C MET A 99 14.10 -2.13 12.35
N GLY A 100 12.91 -2.29 11.78
CA GLY A 100 12.53 -3.37 10.89
C GLY A 100 11.56 -2.89 9.81
N GLY A 101 11.12 -3.79 8.94
CA GLY A 101 10.17 -3.52 7.87
C GLY A 101 10.79 -3.49 6.49
N MET A 102 9.97 -3.16 5.49
CA MET A 102 10.30 -3.37 4.08
C MET A 102 11.50 -2.52 3.61
N HIS A 103 11.53 -1.24 4.01
CA HIS A 103 12.62 -0.36 3.62
C HIS A 103 13.97 -0.80 4.23
N VAL A 104 13.94 -1.05 5.51
CA VAL A 104 15.13 -1.44 6.28
C VAL A 104 15.70 -2.79 5.80
N THR A 105 14.82 -3.69 5.38
CA THR A 105 15.23 -4.96 4.74
C THR A 105 15.95 -4.73 3.42
N ALA A 106 15.54 -3.73 2.64
CA ALA A 106 16.17 -3.41 1.36
C ALA A 106 17.42 -2.51 1.50
N MET A 107 17.46 -1.66 2.54
CA MET A 107 18.50 -0.65 2.77
C MET A 107 19.05 -0.74 4.21
N PRO A 108 19.57 -1.91 4.65
CA PRO A 108 19.92 -2.11 6.06
C PRO A 108 21.12 -1.27 6.53
N GLN A 109 22.07 -0.96 5.66
CA GLN A 109 23.25 -0.18 6.03
C GLN A 109 22.89 1.29 6.32
N GLU A 110 22.00 1.87 5.51
CA GLU A 110 21.46 3.21 5.74
C GLU A 110 20.73 3.28 7.09
N ALA A 111 19.87 2.30 7.37
CA ALA A 111 19.14 2.25 8.64
C ALA A 111 20.06 2.10 9.87
N LEU A 112 21.22 1.42 9.73
CA LEU A 112 22.21 1.26 10.78
C LEU A 112 22.96 2.57 11.14
N GLU A 113 22.85 3.61 10.33
CA GLU A 113 23.36 4.94 10.67
C GLU A 113 22.48 5.62 11.75
N HIS A 114 21.22 5.19 11.88
CA HIS A 114 20.21 5.78 12.76
C HIS A 114 19.72 4.84 13.87
N ALA A 115 19.99 3.53 13.77
CA ALA A 115 19.48 2.54 14.71
C ALA A 115 20.63 1.77 15.40
N ASP A 116 20.39 1.35 16.65
CA ASP A 116 21.31 0.46 17.37
C ASP A 116 21.32 -0.93 16.75
N GLN A 117 20.14 -1.44 16.35
CA GLN A 117 19.99 -2.72 15.68
C GLN A 117 18.92 -2.65 14.59
N VAL A 118 19.16 -3.41 13.52
CA VAL A 118 18.29 -3.54 12.36
C VAL A 118 17.93 -5.00 12.17
N ILE A 119 16.60 -5.29 12.07
CA ILE A 119 16.09 -6.62 11.76
C ILE A 119 15.58 -6.62 10.31
N THR A 120 16.16 -7.48 9.47
CA THR A 120 15.74 -7.65 8.08
C THR A 120 14.83 -8.87 7.94
N GLY A 121 13.84 -8.82 7.03
CA GLY A 121 12.91 -9.93 6.80
C GLY A 121 11.90 -10.13 7.94
N GLU A 122 11.60 -11.38 8.28
CA GLU A 122 10.58 -11.76 9.27
C GLU A 122 11.17 -11.77 10.68
N GLY A 123 10.66 -10.90 11.55
CA GLY A 123 11.24 -10.66 12.87
C GLY A 123 10.72 -11.54 14.00
N GLU A 124 9.67 -12.31 13.79
CA GLU A 124 8.92 -13.01 14.87
C GLU A 124 9.78 -13.97 15.68
N LYS A 125 10.70 -14.69 15.04
CA LYS A 125 11.57 -15.69 15.73
C LYS A 125 12.79 -15.05 16.41
N VAL A 126 13.10 -13.77 16.13
CA VAL A 126 14.32 -13.11 16.65
C VAL A 126 14.04 -11.92 17.56
N ILE A 127 12.86 -11.30 17.47
CA ILE A 127 12.58 -10.02 18.14
C ILE A 127 12.78 -10.09 19.67
N LEU A 128 12.39 -11.18 20.30
CA LEU A 128 12.54 -11.35 21.76
C LEU A 128 14.03 -11.38 22.15
N ASP A 129 14.83 -12.16 21.43
CA ASP A 129 16.28 -12.28 21.69
C ASP A 129 17.04 -10.99 21.46
N VAL A 130 16.61 -10.21 20.43
CA VAL A 130 17.15 -8.89 20.15
C VAL A 130 16.81 -7.90 21.26
N VAL A 131 15.54 -7.83 21.67
CA VAL A 131 15.09 -6.90 22.71
C VAL A 131 15.73 -7.22 24.06
N GLU A 132 15.86 -8.48 24.44
CA GLU A 132 16.47 -8.91 25.69
C GLU A 132 18.01 -8.92 25.65
N GLY A 133 18.63 -8.55 24.49
CA GLY A 133 20.08 -8.42 24.34
C GLY A 133 20.82 -9.76 24.28
N ARG A 134 20.13 -10.86 23.97
CA ARG A 134 20.76 -12.16 23.68
C ARG A 134 21.44 -12.14 22.31
N ILE A 135 20.84 -11.46 21.33
CA ILE A 135 21.47 -11.16 20.05
C ILE A 135 22.03 -9.74 20.12
N LYS A 136 23.36 -9.60 19.92
CA LYS A 136 24.08 -8.34 20.03
C LYS A 136 24.52 -7.75 18.68
N ASP A 137 24.37 -8.54 17.60
CA ASP A 137 24.72 -8.08 16.27
C ASP A 137 23.86 -6.87 15.89
N ARG A 138 24.46 -5.87 15.28
CA ARG A 138 23.75 -4.67 14.84
C ARG A 138 22.82 -4.95 13.65
N LEU A 139 23.22 -5.87 12.77
CA LEU A 139 22.40 -6.34 11.67
C LEU A 139 21.95 -7.78 11.94
N VAL A 140 20.65 -7.96 12.11
CA VAL A 140 20.04 -9.24 12.43
C VAL A 140 19.20 -9.71 11.26
N ALA A 141 19.53 -10.86 10.71
CA ALA A 141 18.66 -11.50 9.72
C ALA A 141 17.46 -12.16 10.43
N GLY A 142 16.26 -11.77 10.05
CA GLY A 142 15.06 -12.46 10.48
C GLY A 142 14.98 -13.88 9.93
N ILE A 143 14.21 -14.72 10.58
CA ILE A 143 14.07 -16.14 10.23
C ILE A 143 12.70 -16.36 9.59
N PRO A 144 12.62 -16.74 8.32
CA PRO A 144 11.36 -17.05 7.67
C PRO A 144 10.57 -18.12 8.44
N ILE A 145 9.26 -17.90 8.57
CA ILE A 145 8.35 -18.87 9.21
C ILE A 145 7.75 -19.74 8.12
N GLU A 146 8.04 -21.04 8.17
CA GLU A 146 7.54 -22.00 7.18
C GLU A 146 6.05 -22.27 7.39
N ASP A 147 5.65 -22.63 8.59
CA ASP A 147 4.26 -22.81 8.99
C ASP A 147 3.70 -21.50 9.54
N LEU A 148 2.85 -20.82 8.76
CA LEU A 148 2.26 -19.55 9.16
C LEU A 148 1.25 -19.67 10.32
N ASP A 149 0.80 -20.87 10.67
CA ASP A 149 -0.07 -21.09 11.82
C ASP A 149 0.68 -20.90 13.15
N GLU A 150 2.03 -20.95 13.13
CA GLU A 150 2.87 -20.57 14.27
C GLU A 150 2.87 -19.07 14.59
N VAL A 151 2.48 -18.23 13.62
CA VAL A 151 2.45 -16.78 13.80
C VAL A 151 1.31 -16.42 14.74
N PRO A 152 1.58 -15.76 15.86
CA PRO A 152 0.51 -15.36 16.78
C PRO A 152 -0.40 -14.30 16.15
N PHE A 153 -1.65 -14.29 16.56
CA PHE A 153 -2.61 -13.26 16.15
C PHE A 153 -2.18 -11.87 16.64
N PRO A 154 -2.53 -10.80 15.90
CA PRO A 154 -2.26 -9.43 16.31
C PRO A 154 -2.90 -9.09 17.65
N ASP A 155 -2.14 -8.51 18.58
CA ASP A 155 -2.66 -8.08 19.90
C ASP A 155 -3.12 -6.62 19.85
N TYR A 156 -4.39 -6.38 19.57
CA TYR A 156 -4.97 -5.04 19.54
C TYR A 156 -5.02 -4.34 20.91
N SER A 157 -4.80 -5.06 22.03
CA SER A 157 -4.82 -4.45 23.37
C SER A 157 -3.63 -3.54 23.65
N ILE A 158 -2.53 -3.66 22.87
CA ILE A 158 -1.34 -2.82 22.99
C ILE A 158 -1.41 -1.58 22.10
N LEU A 159 -2.38 -1.51 21.19
CA LEU A 159 -2.57 -0.38 20.27
C LEU A 159 -3.14 0.84 21.03
N LYS A 160 -2.47 1.98 20.89
CA LYS A 160 -2.87 3.24 21.56
C LYS A 160 -3.67 4.19 20.67
N THR A 161 -3.87 3.82 19.42
CA THR A 161 -4.71 4.54 18.46
C THR A 161 -5.99 3.76 18.19
N GLN A 162 -7.08 4.46 17.88
CA GLN A 162 -8.34 3.79 17.56
C GLN A 162 -8.35 3.38 16.08
N VAL A 163 -8.81 2.17 15.82
CA VAL A 163 -9.01 1.62 14.49
C VAL A 163 -10.42 1.05 14.35
N GLU A 164 -10.96 1.11 13.14
CA GLU A 164 -12.33 0.66 12.85
C GLU A 164 -12.37 -0.73 12.22
N ALA A 165 -11.29 -1.12 11.55
CA ALA A 165 -11.15 -2.40 10.86
C ALA A 165 -10.03 -3.23 11.46
N ALA A 166 -10.27 -4.53 11.61
CA ALA A 166 -9.22 -5.49 11.88
C ALA A 166 -8.57 -5.95 10.57
N ASN A 167 -7.31 -6.33 10.64
CA ASN A 167 -6.56 -6.86 9.50
C ASN A 167 -6.20 -8.32 9.72
N VAL A 168 -6.39 -9.12 8.68
CA VAL A 168 -5.95 -10.52 8.61
C VAL A 168 -4.90 -10.66 7.52
N LEU A 169 -3.75 -11.23 7.87
CA LEU A 169 -2.77 -11.73 6.92
C LEU A 169 -2.92 -13.24 6.87
N SER A 170 -3.71 -13.75 5.92
CA SER A 170 -3.94 -15.18 5.78
C SER A 170 -2.89 -15.86 4.91
N THR A 171 -2.08 -15.05 4.21
CA THR A 171 -0.96 -15.51 3.37
C THR A 171 0.23 -14.55 3.51
N ARG A 172 1.42 -15.01 3.18
CA ARG A 172 2.61 -14.17 2.97
C ARG A 172 3.22 -14.40 1.59
N GLY A 173 3.49 -13.29 0.91
CA GLY A 173 3.99 -13.27 -0.46
C GLY A 173 2.88 -13.47 -1.49
N CYS A 174 3.29 -13.48 -2.75
CA CYS A 174 2.40 -13.63 -3.89
C CYS A 174 3.03 -14.61 -4.90
N PRO A 175 2.25 -15.53 -5.50
CA PRO A 175 2.82 -16.47 -6.49
C PRO A 175 3.23 -15.80 -7.80
N PHE A 176 2.80 -14.55 -8.02
CA PHE A 176 3.15 -13.77 -9.21
C PHE A 176 4.46 -12.98 -9.03
N ARG A 177 5.09 -12.59 -10.14
CA ARG A 177 6.44 -11.99 -10.17
C ARG A 177 6.48 -10.65 -10.90
N CYS A 178 5.49 -9.78 -10.67
CA CYS A 178 5.45 -8.43 -11.25
C CYS A 178 6.76 -7.68 -10.95
N THR A 179 7.32 -6.99 -11.97
CA THR A 179 8.69 -6.42 -11.89
C THR A 179 8.82 -5.27 -10.91
N PHE A 180 7.73 -4.56 -10.62
CA PHE A 180 7.68 -3.41 -9.70
C PHE A 180 7.32 -3.80 -8.26
N CYS A 181 6.84 -5.05 -8.03
CA CYS A 181 6.30 -5.47 -6.74
C CYS A 181 7.41 -5.89 -5.76
N THR A 182 7.35 -5.39 -4.54
CA THR A 182 8.29 -5.73 -3.45
C THR A 182 7.91 -7.00 -2.72
N THR A 183 6.61 -7.21 -2.47
CA THR A 183 6.10 -8.25 -1.55
C THR A 183 6.37 -9.67 -2.06
N SER A 184 6.21 -9.91 -3.36
CA SER A 184 6.51 -11.22 -3.97
C SER A 184 7.98 -11.66 -3.87
N ARG A 185 8.85 -10.72 -3.48
CA ARG A 185 10.31 -10.97 -3.32
C ARG A 185 10.72 -11.03 -1.87
N MET A 186 10.15 -10.15 -1.06
CA MET A 186 10.45 -10.04 0.37
C MET A 186 9.95 -11.27 1.15
N PHE A 187 8.76 -11.75 0.82
CA PHE A 187 8.10 -12.86 1.50
C PHE A 187 8.06 -14.14 0.65
N ALA A 188 9.06 -14.36 -0.21
CA ALA A 188 9.18 -15.60 -0.96
C ALA A 188 9.68 -16.73 -0.03
N PRO A 189 9.19 -17.98 -0.23
CA PRO A 189 8.11 -18.38 -1.14
C PRO A 189 6.73 -17.95 -0.65
N TYR A 190 5.71 -18.04 -1.53
CA TYR A 190 4.31 -17.88 -1.15
C TYR A 190 3.89 -18.94 -0.13
N ARG A 191 3.33 -18.54 1.00
CA ARG A 191 2.91 -19.41 2.11
C ARG A 191 1.51 -19.02 2.58
N GLN A 192 0.78 -20.01 3.11
CA GLN A 192 -0.61 -19.86 3.55
C GLN A 192 -0.77 -20.34 4.99
N ARG A 193 -1.64 -19.72 5.75
CA ARG A 193 -2.20 -20.23 7.00
C ARG A 193 -3.29 -21.24 6.68
N SER A 194 -3.54 -22.20 7.58
CA SER A 194 -4.69 -23.08 7.47
C SER A 194 -6.00 -22.29 7.55
N VAL A 195 -7.06 -22.82 6.95
CA VAL A 195 -8.40 -22.22 7.04
C VAL A 195 -8.85 -22.15 8.50
N ASP A 196 -8.60 -23.20 9.30
CA ASP A 196 -8.98 -23.24 10.72
C ASP A 196 -8.33 -22.13 11.53
N ASN A 197 -7.04 -21.88 11.33
CA ASN A 197 -6.31 -20.82 11.99
C ASN A 197 -6.85 -19.42 11.61
N VAL A 198 -7.17 -19.19 10.33
CA VAL A 198 -7.82 -17.94 9.88
C VAL A 198 -9.18 -17.75 10.54
N ILE A 199 -10.02 -18.79 10.56
CA ILE A 199 -11.36 -18.72 11.15
C ILE A 199 -11.28 -18.45 12.66
N GLU A 200 -10.30 -19.00 13.37
CA GLU A 200 -10.08 -18.71 14.79
C GLU A 200 -9.78 -17.22 15.02
N GLU A 201 -8.93 -16.62 14.19
CA GLU A 201 -8.67 -15.19 14.26
C GLU A 201 -9.94 -14.35 13.98
N LEU A 202 -10.76 -14.73 13.01
CA LEU A 202 -12.02 -14.06 12.72
C LEU A 202 -13.00 -14.13 13.90
N ARG A 203 -13.08 -15.27 14.61
CA ARG A 203 -13.86 -15.40 15.85
C ARG A 203 -13.36 -14.43 16.92
N MET A 204 -12.05 -14.30 17.08
CA MET A 204 -11.45 -13.32 17.99
C MET A 204 -11.88 -11.90 17.62
N TYR A 205 -11.82 -11.49 16.35
CA TYR A 205 -12.21 -10.15 15.91
C TYR A 205 -13.70 -9.87 16.11
N LYS A 206 -14.56 -10.85 15.90
CA LYS A 206 -15.99 -10.74 16.24
C LYS A 206 -16.21 -10.50 17.72
N LYS A 207 -15.50 -11.25 18.58
CA LYS A 207 -15.55 -11.10 20.04
C LYS A 207 -15.05 -9.72 20.49
N LEU A 208 -14.04 -9.16 19.83
CA LEU A 208 -13.52 -7.82 20.08
C LEU A 208 -14.46 -6.70 19.55
N GLY A 209 -15.51 -7.04 18.81
CA GLY A 209 -16.54 -6.11 18.34
C GLY A 209 -16.17 -5.35 17.04
N PHE A 210 -15.17 -5.78 16.31
CA PHE A 210 -14.86 -5.18 15.00
C PHE A 210 -16.03 -5.32 14.03
N LYS A 211 -16.36 -4.23 13.35
CA LYS A 211 -17.45 -4.19 12.35
C LYS A 211 -16.93 -4.34 10.92
N TYR A 212 -15.69 -3.98 10.68
CA TYR A 212 -15.03 -3.99 9.39
C TYR A 212 -13.78 -4.85 9.46
N MET A 213 -13.40 -5.43 8.33
CA MET A 213 -12.23 -6.29 8.23
C MET A 213 -11.53 -6.09 6.87
N ASN A 214 -10.24 -6.31 6.84
CA ASN A 214 -9.46 -6.37 5.62
C ASN A 214 -8.67 -7.67 5.59
N PHE A 215 -8.71 -8.40 4.46
CA PHE A 215 -7.68 -9.35 4.12
C PHE A 215 -6.53 -8.59 3.47
N GLU A 216 -5.42 -8.48 4.17
CA GLU A 216 -4.20 -7.76 3.73
C GLU A 216 -3.25 -8.67 2.93
N ASP A 217 -3.76 -9.80 2.47
CA ASP A 217 -3.04 -10.71 1.59
C ASP A 217 -2.69 -10.01 0.27
N ASP A 218 -1.50 -10.19 -0.26
CA ASP A 218 -1.10 -9.63 -1.57
C ASP A 218 -2.02 -10.09 -2.72
N ASN A 219 -2.67 -11.24 -2.58
CA ASN A 219 -3.72 -11.74 -3.42
C ASN A 219 -4.53 -12.82 -2.68
N PHE A 220 -5.64 -12.45 -2.09
CA PHE A 220 -6.53 -13.35 -1.35
C PHE A 220 -7.09 -14.49 -2.23
N THR A 221 -7.32 -14.21 -3.51
CA THR A 221 -7.89 -15.17 -4.47
C THR A 221 -6.82 -15.97 -5.23
N ALA A 222 -5.56 -15.96 -4.79
CA ALA A 222 -4.49 -16.74 -5.43
C ALA A 222 -4.76 -18.25 -5.42
N ASP A 223 -5.30 -18.73 -4.30
CA ASP A 223 -5.85 -20.09 -4.14
C ASP A 223 -7.38 -19.96 -3.99
N LYS A 224 -8.09 -20.20 -5.08
CA LYS A 224 -9.55 -20.00 -5.15
C LYS A 224 -10.30 -20.98 -4.27
N GLU A 225 -9.88 -22.24 -4.21
CA GLU A 225 -10.57 -23.25 -3.38
C GLU A 225 -10.42 -22.92 -1.89
N ARG A 226 -9.24 -22.49 -1.46
CA ARG A 226 -9.01 -22.02 -0.10
C ARG A 226 -9.85 -20.76 0.21
N ALA A 227 -9.91 -19.80 -0.71
CA ALA A 227 -10.74 -18.60 -0.55
C ALA A 227 -12.23 -18.94 -0.42
N LYS A 228 -12.74 -19.87 -1.24
CA LYS A 228 -14.12 -20.39 -1.14
C LYS A 228 -14.38 -21.03 0.22
N GLU A 229 -13.44 -21.85 0.71
CA GLU A 229 -13.62 -22.53 1.99
C GLU A 229 -13.62 -21.54 3.16
N ILE A 230 -12.77 -20.52 3.15
CA ILE A 230 -12.82 -19.42 4.14
C ILE A 230 -14.20 -18.75 4.10
N CYS A 231 -14.70 -18.39 2.90
CA CYS A 231 -16.01 -17.75 2.76
C CYS A 231 -17.15 -18.66 3.27
N ARG A 232 -17.16 -19.95 2.91
CA ARG A 232 -18.17 -20.90 3.39
C ARG A 232 -18.19 -20.98 4.92
N ARG A 233 -17.02 -21.05 5.54
CA ARG A 233 -16.87 -21.08 7.00
C ARG A 233 -17.33 -19.77 7.65
N MET A 234 -16.97 -18.61 7.06
CA MET A 234 -17.44 -17.30 7.52
C MET A 234 -18.97 -17.22 7.54
N ILE A 235 -19.62 -17.70 6.48
CA ILE A 235 -21.09 -17.70 6.34
C ILE A 235 -21.69 -18.67 7.38
N ALA A 236 -21.22 -19.91 7.40
CA ALA A 236 -21.78 -20.96 8.27
C ALA A 236 -21.68 -20.63 9.76
N GLU A 237 -20.63 -19.93 10.17
CA GLU A 237 -20.37 -19.57 11.58
C GLU A 237 -20.84 -18.15 11.94
N GLY A 238 -21.47 -17.41 11.01
CA GLY A 238 -21.92 -16.03 11.23
C GLY A 238 -20.78 -15.03 11.45
N LEU A 239 -19.59 -15.31 10.90
CA LEU A 239 -18.40 -14.47 11.00
C LEU A 239 -18.36 -13.38 9.91
N VAL A 240 -19.51 -13.02 9.35
CA VAL A 240 -19.65 -12.00 8.32
C VAL A 240 -19.59 -10.60 8.93
N PHE A 241 -18.68 -9.75 8.44
CA PHE A 241 -18.52 -8.36 8.86
C PHE A 241 -19.42 -7.43 8.04
N LYS A 242 -19.59 -6.18 8.48
CA LYS A 242 -20.40 -5.20 7.72
C LYS A 242 -19.85 -4.98 6.31
N GLU A 243 -18.55 -4.98 6.18
CA GLU A 243 -17.81 -4.91 4.92
C GLU A 243 -16.43 -5.50 5.12
N THR A 244 -15.99 -6.31 4.18
CA THR A 244 -14.62 -6.81 4.10
C THR A 244 -13.95 -6.34 2.82
N PHE A 245 -12.74 -5.79 2.95
CA PHE A 245 -11.87 -5.46 1.84
C PHE A 245 -10.90 -6.62 1.58
N PHE A 246 -10.48 -6.81 0.31
CA PHE A 246 -9.43 -7.74 -0.06
C PHE A 246 -8.71 -7.32 -1.34
N PHE A 247 -7.52 -7.88 -1.57
CA PHE A 247 -6.80 -7.77 -2.84
C PHE A 247 -7.08 -9.00 -3.69
N GLY A 248 -7.39 -8.77 -4.96
CA GLY A 248 -7.66 -9.82 -5.93
C GLY A 248 -7.01 -9.58 -7.28
N ARG A 249 -7.17 -10.55 -8.18
CA ARG A 249 -6.75 -10.43 -9.58
C ARG A 249 -7.93 -10.67 -10.51
N THR A 250 -7.74 -10.31 -11.78
CA THR A 250 -8.78 -10.43 -12.82
C THR A 250 -9.29 -11.85 -13.02
N ASP A 251 -8.48 -12.86 -12.77
CA ASP A 251 -8.81 -14.28 -12.95
C ASP A 251 -9.86 -14.82 -11.97
N MET A 252 -10.17 -14.09 -10.88
CA MET A 252 -11.29 -14.43 -9.99
C MET A 252 -12.63 -14.35 -10.72
N ALA A 253 -12.74 -13.53 -11.78
CA ALA A 253 -13.95 -13.39 -12.59
C ALA A 253 -14.34 -14.64 -13.37
N ASN A 254 -13.46 -15.62 -13.50
CA ASN A 254 -13.73 -16.88 -14.16
C ASN A 254 -14.35 -17.94 -13.24
N ASP A 255 -14.67 -17.59 -11.99
CA ASP A 255 -15.20 -18.50 -10.98
C ASP A 255 -16.46 -17.92 -10.35
N GLU A 256 -17.60 -18.28 -10.89
CA GLU A 256 -18.92 -17.80 -10.47
C GLU A 256 -19.26 -18.20 -9.03
N GLU A 257 -18.85 -19.40 -8.60
CA GLU A 257 -19.06 -19.87 -7.23
C GLU A 257 -18.27 -19.00 -6.25
N LEU A 258 -17.00 -18.72 -6.56
CA LEU A 258 -16.18 -17.82 -5.74
C LEU A 258 -16.83 -16.44 -5.59
N LEU A 259 -17.30 -15.85 -6.69
CA LEU A 259 -17.93 -14.53 -6.68
C LEU A 259 -19.21 -14.51 -5.84
N ASN A 260 -20.04 -15.54 -5.90
CA ASN A 260 -21.22 -15.68 -5.05
C ASN A 260 -20.84 -15.76 -3.57
N LEU A 261 -19.86 -16.61 -3.22
CA LEU A 261 -19.39 -16.76 -1.86
C LEU A 261 -18.74 -15.48 -1.30
N LEU A 262 -17.95 -14.77 -2.11
CA LEU A 262 -17.39 -13.47 -1.72
C LEU A 262 -18.49 -12.47 -1.37
N SER A 263 -19.51 -12.37 -2.21
CA SER A 263 -20.66 -11.49 -1.99
C SER A 263 -21.42 -11.86 -0.71
N GLU A 264 -21.74 -13.13 -0.51
CA GLU A 264 -22.49 -13.64 0.66
C GLU A 264 -21.70 -13.48 1.95
N ALA A 265 -20.38 -13.70 1.93
CA ALA A 265 -19.48 -13.46 3.06
C ALA A 265 -19.14 -11.98 3.29
N HIS A 266 -19.78 -11.06 2.54
CA HIS A 266 -19.56 -9.60 2.57
C HIS A 266 -18.11 -9.17 2.25
N LEU A 267 -17.39 -9.94 1.46
CA LEU A 267 -16.15 -9.49 0.82
C LEU A 267 -16.53 -8.63 -0.40
N THR A 268 -17.03 -7.45 -0.14
CA THR A 268 -17.72 -6.60 -1.13
C THR A 268 -16.90 -5.41 -1.58
N ARG A 269 -15.63 -5.33 -1.23
CA ARG A 269 -14.70 -4.31 -1.71
C ARG A 269 -13.37 -4.96 -2.10
N VAL A 270 -13.06 -4.92 -3.39
CA VAL A 270 -11.84 -5.54 -3.94
C VAL A 270 -10.95 -4.51 -4.63
N LEU A 271 -9.64 -4.60 -4.39
CA LEU A 271 -8.65 -3.90 -5.20
C LEU A 271 -8.10 -4.88 -6.24
N ILE A 272 -8.22 -4.51 -7.51
CA ILE A 272 -7.63 -5.25 -8.63
C ILE A 272 -6.66 -4.33 -9.37
N GLY A 273 -5.42 -4.80 -9.53
CA GLY A 273 -4.43 -4.12 -10.37
C GLY A 273 -4.78 -4.31 -11.85
N ILE A 274 -5.32 -3.27 -12.48
CA ILE A 274 -5.50 -3.21 -13.94
C ILE A 274 -4.25 -2.68 -14.64
N GLU A 275 -3.44 -1.91 -13.95
CA GLU A 275 -2.15 -1.29 -14.22
C GLU A 275 -2.14 -0.41 -15.46
N SER A 276 -2.38 -0.94 -16.66
CA SER A 276 -2.41 -0.20 -17.94
C SER A 276 -3.40 -0.82 -18.93
N LEU A 277 -3.84 -0.06 -19.92
CA LEU A 277 -4.54 -0.56 -21.13
C LEU A 277 -3.60 -0.78 -22.31
N ASN A 278 -2.31 -0.59 -22.14
CA ASN A 278 -1.31 -0.95 -23.13
C ASN A 278 -0.81 -2.38 -22.87
N GLN A 279 -1.08 -3.31 -23.79
CA GLN A 279 -0.69 -4.71 -23.60
C GLN A 279 0.83 -4.88 -23.46
N LYS A 280 1.63 -4.09 -24.19
CA LYS A 280 3.10 -4.13 -24.07
C LYS A 280 3.54 -3.76 -22.64
N SER A 281 2.91 -2.74 -22.05
CA SER A 281 3.14 -2.35 -20.66
C SER A 281 2.80 -3.48 -19.70
N LEU A 282 1.67 -4.16 -19.88
CA LEU A 282 1.27 -5.31 -19.04
C LEU A 282 2.27 -6.47 -19.16
N ASP A 283 2.76 -6.73 -20.36
CA ASP A 283 3.73 -7.81 -20.63
C ASP A 283 5.10 -7.45 -20.02
N SER A 284 5.56 -6.21 -20.18
CA SER A 284 6.86 -5.75 -19.66
C SER A 284 6.97 -5.82 -18.13
N ILE A 285 5.84 -5.61 -17.44
CA ILE A 285 5.78 -5.74 -15.97
C ILE A 285 5.43 -7.16 -15.49
N HIS A 286 5.33 -8.14 -16.39
CA HIS A 286 4.97 -9.53 -16.10
C HIS A 286 3.63 -9.65 -15.35
N LYS A 287 2.62 -8.87 -15.77
CA LYS A 287 1.32 -8.88 -15.09
C LYS A 287 0.51 -10.15 -15.40
N GLY A 288 0.66 -10.73 -16.60
CA GLY A 288 -0.01 -11.96 -16.98
C GLY A 288 -1.54 -11.82 -17.05
N GLN A 289 -2.04 -10.73 -17.61
CA GLN A 289 -3.45 -10.45 -17.87
C GLN A 289 -3.60 -9.61 -19.14
N ASN A 290 -4.79 -9.60 -19.72
CA ASN A 290 -5.13 -8.78 -20.87
C ASN A 290 -6.35 -7.89 -20.61
N ILE A 291 -6.64 -6.96 -21.53
CA ILE A 291 -7.72 -5.97 -21.40
C ILE A 291 -9.09 -6.66 -21.27
N ASN A 292 -9.32 -7.78 -21.96
CA ASN A 292 -10.59 -8.50 -21.86
C ASN A 292 -10.78 -9.16 -20.48
N ASP A 293 -9.69 -9.65 -19.86
CA ASP A 293 -9.73 -10.17 -18.49
C ASP A 293 -10.14 -9.07 -17.51
N ILE A 294 -9.60 -7.86 -17.70
CA ILE A 294 -9.91 -6.71 -16.85
C ILE A 294 -11.38 -6.31 -17.00
N ARG A 295 -11.90 -6.28 -18.24
CA ARG A 295 -13.32 -5.97 -18.50
C ARG A 295 -14.24 -6.99 -17.85
N ARG A 296 -13.99 -8.28 -18.03
CA ARG A 296 -14.76 -9.35 -17.38
C ARG A 296 -14.76 -9.22 -15.86
N ALA A 297 -13.61 -8.89 -15.27
CA ALA A 297 -13.52 -8.71 -13.82
C ALA A 297 -14.38 -7.53 -13.33
N GLY A 298 -14.39 -6.41 -14.06
CA GLY A 298 -15.26 -5.28 -13.75
C GLY A 298 -16.76 -5.64 -13.82
N GLU A 299 -17.18 -6.28 -14.91
CA GLU A 299 -18.58 -6.73 -15.13
C GLU A 299 -19.00 -7.74 -14.05
N ALA A 300 -18.14 -8.71 -13.73
CA ALA A 300 -18.38 -9.70 -12.69
C ALA A 300 -18.53 -9.06 -11.31
N CYS A 301 -17.67 -8.10 -10.96
CA CYS A 301 -17.78 -7.35 -9.71
C CYS A 301 -19.14 -6.64 -9.59
N VAL A 302 -19.58 -5.94 -10.63
CA VAL A 302 -20.90 -5.27 -10.65
C VAL A 302 -22.04 -6.27 -10.48
N LYS A 303 -22.00 -7.38 -11.23
CA LYS A 303 -23.03 -8.43 -11.20
C LYS A 303 -23.23 -8.99 -9.78
N HIS A 304 -22.15 -9.15 -9.03
CA HIS A 304 -22.17 -9.73 -7.68
C HIS A 304 -22.17 -8.69 -6.54
N GLY A 305 -22.38 -7.39 -6.85
CA GLY A 305 -22.43 -6.33 -5.84
C GLY A 305 -21.07 -6.03 -5.17
N ILE A 306 -19.96 -6.47 -5.79
CA ILE A 306 -18.59 -6.23 -5.31
C ILE A 306 -18.10 -4.89 -5.88
N ARG A 307 -17.64 -4.00 -5.02
CA ARG A 307 -17.13 -2.67 -5.41
C ARG A 307 -15.67 -2.75 -5.79
N LEU A 308 -15.40 -2.56 -7.07
CA LEU A 308 -14.06 -2.60 -7.63
C LEU A 308 -13.29 -1.29 -7.35
N ILE A 309 -12.13 -1.39 -6.73
CA ILE A 309 -11.08 -0.37 -6.71
C ILE A 309 -10.12 -0.73 -7.84
N ALA A 310 -10.14 0.07 -8.90
CA ALA A 310 -9.26 -0.12 -10.05
C ALA A 310 -7.91 0.53 -9.78
N SER A 311 -6.84 -0.26 -9.60
CA SER A 311 -5.48 0.24 -9.45
C SER A 311 -4.83 0.40 -10.82
N VAL A 312 -4.25 1.58 -11.08
CA VAL A 312 -3.57 1.95 -12.33
C VAL A 312 -2.18 2.44 -12.00
N VAL A 313 -1.16 1.89 -12.67
CA VAL A 313 0.22 2.35 -12.58
C VAL A 313 0.51 3.33 -13.71
N LEU A 314 1.01 4.50 -13.37
CA LEU A 314 1.35 5.56 -14.32
C LEU A 314 2.86 5.63 -14.54
N GLY A 315 3.25 5.80 -15.80
CA GLY A 315 4.65 5.98 -16.17
C GLY A 315 5.39 4.67 -16.45
N LEU A 316 4.68 3.62 -16.83
CA LEU A 316 5.31 2.44 -17.45
C LEU A 316 5.99 2.83 -18.76
N ASP A 317 7.07 2.13 -19.09
CA ASP A 317 7.97 2.53 -20.19
C ASP A 317 7.33 2.59 -21.59
N ASP A 318 6.28 1.78 -21.80
CA ASP A 318 5.55 1.74 -23.08
C ASP A 318 4.27 2.58 -23.07
N ASP A 319 3.88 3.20 -21.93
CA ASP A 319 2.67 4.01 -21.83
C ASP A 319 2.89 5.43 -22.38
N THR A 320 1.92 5.90 -23.13
CA THR A 320 1.77 7.30 -23.54
C THR A 320 0.80 8.05 -22.62
N GLU A 321 0.74 9.38 -22.74
CA GLU A 321 -0.29 10.17 -22.05
C GLU A 321 -1.71 9.74 -22.43
N GLU A 322 -1.92 9.32 -23.68
CA GLU A 322 -3.21 8.85 -24.16
C GLU A 322 -3.60 7.51 -23.53
N ASP A 323 -2.65 6.56 -23.38
CA ASP A 323 -2.90 5.30 -22.71
C ASP A 323 -3.33 5.51 -21.25
N ILE A 324 -2.69 6.46 -20.56
CA ILE A 324 -3.06 6.83 -19.19
C ILE A 324 -4.50 7.38 -19.13
N LYS A 325 -4.87 8.30 -20.05
CA LYS A 325 -6.23 8.86 -20.13
C LYS A 325 -7.27 7.79 -20.43
N ARG A 326 -6.97 6.91 -21.40
CA ARG A 326 -7.84 5.77 -21.74
C ARG A 326 -8.07 4.83 -20.56
N SER A 327 -7.07 4.65 -19.69
CA SER A 327 -7.21 3.83 -18.48
C SER A 327 -8.25 4.40 -17.51
N VAL A 328 -8.39 5.74 -17.42
CA VAL A 328 -9.44 6.39 -16.62
C VAL A 328 -10.82 6.14 -17.21
N ASP A 329 -10.97 6.33 -18.53
CA ASP A 329 -12.25 6.14 -19.19
C ASP A 329 -12.69 4.69 -19.12
N PHE A 330 -11.78 3.76 -19.32
CA PHE A 330 -12.04 2.34 -19.14
C PHE A 330 -12.47 1.98 -17.72
N ALA A 331 -11.82 2.55 -16.70
CA ALA A 331 -12.24 2.34 -15.31
C ALA A 331 -13.68 2.83 -15.04
N LYS A 332 -14.12 3.89 -15.74
CA LYS A 332 -15.55 4.32 -15.71
C LYS A 332 -16.45 3.32 -16.42
N ASP A 333 -16.05 2.84 -17.60
CA ASP A 333 -16.84 1.90 -18.42
C ASP A 333 -17.10 0.58 -17.69
N ILE A 334 -16.12 0.08 -16.95
CA ILE A 334 -16.27 -1.12 -16.11
C ILE A 334 -16.91 -0.83 -14.75
N HIS A 335 -17.43 0.39 -14.56
CA HIS A 335 -18.13 0.83 -13.35
C HIS A 335 -17.31 0.71 -12.07
N ALA A 336 -15.99 0.90 -12.15
CA ALA A 336 -15.15 0.91 -10.97
C ALA A 336 -15.67 1.91 -9.93
N TYR A 337 -15.82 1.45 -8.70
CA TYR A 337 -16.26 2.28 -7.59
C TYR A 337 -15.22 3.36 -7.26
N GLN A 338 -13.95 2.98 -7.29
CA GLN A 338 -12.82 3.86 -6.98
C GLN A 338 -11.69 3.66 -7.99
N LEU A 339 -11.00 4.73 -8.34
CA LEU A 339 -9.72 4.70 -9.04
C LEU A 339 -8.61 4.91 -8.00
N GLN A 340 -7.61 4.04 -8.01
CA GLN A 340 -6.37 4.21 -7.24
C GLN A 340 -5.21 4.37 -8.22
N PRO A 341 -4.92 5.60 -8.67
CA PRO A 341 -3.74 5.85 -9.47
C PRO A 341 -2.51 5.77 -8.59
N ALA A 342 -1.46 5.15 -9.11
CA ALA A 342 -0.15 5.11 -8.49
C ALA A 342 0.92 5.47 -9.53
N VAL A 343 1.77 6.44 -9.23
CA VAL A 343 2.97 6.66 -10.03
C VAL A 343 3.89 5.46 -9.83
N LEU A 344 4.42 4.89 -10.91
CA LEU A 344 5.42 3.83 -10.82
C LEU A 344 6.54 4.29 -9.88
N THR A 345 6.70 3.59 -8.77
CA THR A 345 7.70 3.93 -7.77
C THR A 345 8.73 2.81 -7.72
N PRO A 346 9.95 3.08 -8.21
CA PRO A 346 11.02 2.08 -8.20
C PRO A 346 11.51 1.86 -6.77
N TYR A 347 10.95 0.89 -6.07
CA TYR A 347 11.37 0.58 -4.71
C TYR A 347 12.69 -0.19 -4.69
N PRO A 348 13.61 0.11 -3.76
CA PRO A 348 14.84 -0.66 -3.57
C PRO A 348 14.56 -2.17 -3.46
N GLY A 349 15.41 -2.97 -4.10
CA GLY A 349 15.27 -4.43 -4.16
C GLY A 349 14.42 -4.95 -5.33
N THR A 350 13.65 -4.10 -6.04
CA THR A 350 12.86 -4.51 -7.21
C THR A 350 13.68 -4.50 -8.51
N PRO A 351 13.31 -5.31 -9.53
CA PRO A 351 13.91 -5.23 -10.85
C PRO A 351 13.80 -3.84 -11.49
N VAL A 352 12.65 -3.18 -11.35
CA VAL A 352 12.44 -1.82 -11.89
C VAL A 352 13.40 -0.82 -11.26
N TYR A 353 13.67 -0.90 -9.95
CA TYR A 353 14.66 -0.05 -9.30
C TYR A 353 16.06 -0.28 -9.90
N LYS A 354 16.49 -1.54 -9.99
CA LYS A 354 17.79 -1.90 -10.57
C LYS A 354 17.95 -1.39 -12.00
N GLN A 355 16.90 -1.56 -12.81
CA GLN A 355 16.86 -1.08 -14.19
C GLN A 355 17.01 0.43 -14.25
N MET A 356 16.19 1.19 -13.50
CA MET A 356 16.20 2.65 -13.53
C MET A 356 17.50 3.26 -13.02
N VAL A 357 18.13 2.64 -12.02
CA VAL A 357 19.46 3.03 -11.56
C VAL A 357 20.50 2.77 -12.66
N ALA A 358 20.50 1.60 -13.28
CA ALA A 358 21.44 1.26 -14.36
C ALA A 358 21.27 2.15 -15.61
N GLU A 359 20.03 2.59 -15.91
CA GLU A 359 19.69 3.51 -17.00
C GLU A 359 19.89 5.00 -16.62
N ASN A 360 20.35 5.28 -15.39
CA ASN A 360 20.51 6.64 -14.85
C ASN A 360 19.24 7.50 -14.93
N ARG A 361 18.09 6.88 -14.63
CA ARG A 361 16.77 7.50 -14.76
C ARG A 361 16.18 7.99 -13.43
N MET A 362 16.85 7.77 -12.32
CA MET A 362 16.38 8.30 -11.04
C MET A 362 16.52 9.82 -11.02
N ILE A 363 15.55 10.52 -10.41
CA ILE A 363 15.64 11.96 -10.20
C ILE A 363 16.47 12.20 -8.95
N ASP A 364 17.61 12.87 -9.12
CA ASP A 364 18.50 13.24 -8.02
C ASP A 364 17.82 14.21 -7.03
N ASP A 365 18.36 14.30 -5.83
CA ASP A 365 17.90 15.19 -4.75
C ASP A 365 16.47 14.93 -4.22
N LEU A 366 15.80 13.88 -4.59
CA LEU A 366 14.56 13.44 -3.96
C LEU A 366 14.86 12.43 -2.85
N ASN A 367 14.42 12.72 -1.64
CA ASN A 367 14.57 11.78 -0.54
C ASN A 367 13.47 10.70 -0.56
N TRP A 368 13.62 9.69 0.28
CA TRP A 368 12.67 8.57 0.36
C TRP A 368 11.23 8.98 0.62
N SER A 369 10.96 10.16 1.20
CA SER A 369 9.57 10.61 1.41
C SER A 369 8.79 10.81 0.12
N SER A 370 9.47 10.97 -1.00
CA SER A 370 8.86 11.08 -2.33
C SER A 370 8.54 9.72 -2.97
N TYR A 371 9.00 8.60 -2.36
CA TYR A 371 8.68 7.23 -2.81
C TYR A 371 7.33 6.77 -2.24
N ASP A 372 6.29 7.54 -2.51
CA ASP A 372 4.97 7.44 -1.88
C ASP A 372 3.86 6.98 -2.86
N MET A 373 4.22 6.54 -4.05
CA MET A 373 3.33 6.20 -5.18
C MET A 373 2.52 7.40 -5.72
N MET A 374 2.80 8.61 -5.24
CA MET A 374 2.11 9.83 -5.66
C MET A 374 3.05 10.81 -6.37
N SER A 375 4.34 10.72 -6.09
CA SER A 375 5.38 11.59 -6.60
C SER A 375 6.21 10.90 -7.67
N VAL A 376 6.54 11.63 -8.74
CA VAL A 376 7.42 11.12 -9.79
C VAL A 376 8.86 11.21 -9.32
N VAL A 377 9.54 10.07 -9.20
CA VAL A 377 10.91 9.96 -8.71
C VAL A 377 11.90 9.45 -9.77
N PHE A 378 11.47 9.39 -11.02
CA PHE A 378 12.25 8.86 -12.13
C PHE A 378 11.94 9.60 -13.45
N GLN A 379 12.74 9.33 -14.47
CA GLN A 379 12.57 9.85 -15.84
C GLN A 379 11.73 8.90 -16.68
N PRO A 380 10.44 9.20 -16.98
CA PRO A 380 9.62 8.42 -17.90
C PRO A 380 10.15 8.48 -19.33
N LYS A 381 9.92 7.41 -20.14
CA LYS A 381 10.43 7.37 -21.52
C LYS A 381 9.61 8.19 -22.51
N ASN A 382 8.30 8.27 -22.33
CA ASN A 382 7.38 8.82 -23.34
C ASN A 382 6.73 10.15 -22.93
N MET A 383 7.10 10.72 -21.80
CA MET A 383 6.61 12.01 -21.32
C MET A 383 7.58 12.62 -20.30
N SER A 384 7.53 13.93 -20.11
CA SER A 384 8.37 14.56 -19.08
C SER A 384 7.93 14.16 -17.67
N PRO A 385 8.85 14.20 -16.68
CA PRO A 385 8.48 13.96 -15.27
C PRO A 385 7.32 14.84 -14.79
N TRP A 386 7.31 16.12 -15.22
CA TRP A 386 6.25 17.03 -14.84
C TRP A 386 4.90 16.68 -15.49
N ASN A 387 4.88 16.29 -16.76
CA ASN A 387 3.66 15.85 -17.42
C ASN A 387 3.05 14.64 -16.73
N LEU A 388 3.87 13.66 -16.36
CA LEU A 388 3.41 12.50 -15.61
C LEU A 388 2.82 12.91 -14.23
N GLN A 389 3.49 13.84 -13.53
CA GLN A 389 3.00 14.36 -12.24
C GLN A 389 1.67 15.08 -12.39
N GLU A 390 1.50 15.90 -13.42
CA GLU A 390 0.23 16.57 -13.70
C GLU A 390 -0.88 15.59 -14.06
N LEU A 391 -0.59 14.55 -14.84
CA LEU A 391 -1.54 13.50 -15.19
C LEU A 391 -2.04 12.79 -13.92
N PHE A 392 -1.14 12.41 -13.01
CA PHE A 392 -1.51 11.80 -11.74
C PHE A 392 -2.58 12.63 -11.00
N TYR A 393 -2.38 13.93 -10.86
CA TYR A 393 -3.37 14.79 -10.21
C TYR A 393 -4.67 14.93 -11.01
N LYS A 394 -4.56 15.04 -12.34
CA LYS A 394 -5.72 15.22 -13.22
C LYS A 394 -6.61 13.98 -13.26
N MET A 395 -6.06 12.76 -13.07
CA MET A 395 -6.83 11.51 -13.13
C MET A 395 -8.00 11.48 -12.14
N GLY A 396 -7.77 11.90 -10.90
CA GLY A 396 -8.85 12.00 -9.91
C GLY A 396 -9.99 12.91 -10.38
N LYS A 397 -9.66 14.07 -10.97
CA LYS A 397 -10.65 15.01 -11.51
C LYS A 397 -11.43 14.39 -12.68
N TYR A 398 -10.77 13.63 -13.56
CA TYR A 398 -11.42 12.99 -14.71
C TYR A 398 -12.30 11.82 -14.31
N PHE A 399 -11.86 11.02 -13.34
CA PHE A 399 -12.61 9.84 -12.89
C PHE A 399 -13.82 10.18 -12.02
N TYR A 400 -13.66 11.08 -11.04
CA TYR A 400 -14.71 11.44 -10.08
C TYR A 400 -15.57 12.60 -10.62
N ASP A 401 -16.57 12.28 -11.41
CA ASP A 401 -17.57 13.22 -11.91
C ASP A 401 -18.98 12.94 -11.33
N PHE A 402 -19.88 13.89 -11.51
CA PHE A 402 -21.24 13.78 -10.95
C PHE A 402 -22.06 12.63 -11.60
N LYS A 403 -21.91 12.43 -12.92
CA LYS A 403 -22.65 11.40 -13.66
C LYS A 403 -22.26 10.00 -13.19
N THR A 404 -20.98 9.70 -13.11
CA THR A 404 -20.48 8.41 -12.61
C THR A 404 -20.78 8.21 -11.14
N SER A 405 -20.70 9.26 -10.31
CA SER A 405 -21.08 9.17 -8.88
C SER A 405 -22.57 8.85 -8.69
N LYS A 406 -23.44 9.41 -9.51
CA LYS A 406 -24.87 9.07 -9.50
C LYS A 406 -25.12 7.61 -9.93
N LEU A 407 -24.39 7.13 -10.93
CA LEU A 407 -24.47 5.73 -11.39
C LEU A 407 -24.02 4.77 -10.29
N ILE A 408 -22.89 5.00 -9.66
CA ILE A 408 -22.39 4.21 -8.53
C ILE A 408 -23.40 4.18 -7.37
N GLY A 409 -24.06 5.33 -7.09
CA GLY A 409 -25.11 5.39 -6.09
C GLY A 409 -26.34 4.55 -6.44
N LYS A 410 -26.64 4.33 -7.72
CA LYS A 410 -27.71 3.42 -8.16
C LYS A 410 -27.29 1.95 -8.06
N LEU A 411 -26.03 1.62 -8.37
CA LEU A 411 -25.53 0.24 -8.40
C LEU A 411 -25.28 -0.33 -7.00
N PHE A 412 -24.70 0.48 -6.10
CA PHE A 412 -24.19 0.00 -4.82
C PHE A 412 -24.82 0.66 -3.58
N GLY A 413 -25.68 1.66 -3.76
CA GLY A 413 -26.31 2.41 -2.68
C GLY A 413 -25.96 3.90 -2.66
N ARG A 414 -26.94 4.73 -2.28
CA ARG A 414 -26.84 6.20 -2.32
C ARG A 414 -25.62 6.75 -1.53
N GLU A 415 -25.31 6.14 -0.40
CA GLU A 415 -24.18 6.53 0.44
C GLU A 415 -22.84 6.46 -0.30
N TYR A 416 -22.63 5.45 -1.14
CA TYR A 416 -21.39 5.29 -1.92
C TYR A 416 -21.28 6.34 -3.04
N GLY A 417 -22.41 6.72 -3.64
CA GLY A 417 -22.43 7.83 -4.59
C GLY A 417 -22.07 9.16 -3.95
N VAL A 418 -22.59 9.44 -2.73
CA VAL A 418 -22.28 10.65 -1.96
C VAL A 418 -20.81 10.68 -1.53
N ARG A 419 -20.28 9.57 -0.99
CA ARG A 419 -18.85 9.45 -0.63
C ARG A 419 -17.95 9.75 -1.82
N ARG A 420 -18.26 9.18 -2.99
CA ARG A 420 -17.52 9.41 -4.22
C ARG A 420 -17.55 10.89 -4.65
N TRP A 421 -18.67 11.57 -4.50
CA TRP A 421 -18.78 13.00 -4.81
C TRP A 421 -17.94 13.87 -3.84
N ILE A 422 -17.96 13.58 -2.55
CA ILE A 422 -17.10 14.26 -1.55
C ILE A 422 -15.62 14.08 -1.91
N PHE A 423 -15.22 12.88 -2.31
CA PHE A 423 -13.85 12.61 -2.73
C PHE A 423 -13.48 13.34 -4.03
N ALA A 424 -14.42 13.54 -4.93
CA ALA A 424 -14.22 14.39 -6.11
C ALA A 424 -13.84 15.83 -5.76
N LEU A 425 -14.43 16.38 -4.70
CA LEU A 425 -14.06 17.69 -4.19
C LEU A 425 -12.64 17.67 -3.59
N TYR A 426 -12.35 16.63 -2.80
CA TYR A 426 -11.03 16.46 -2.17
C TYR A 426 -9.91 16.36 -3.20
N THR A 427 -10.08 15.58 -4.29
CA THR A 427 -9.08 15.44 -5.36
C THR A 427 -8.81 16.78 -6.06
N ARG A 428 -9.85 17.63 -6.26
CA ARG A 428 -9.68 18.97 -6.85
C ARG A 428 -8.86 19.91 -5.96
N LEU A 429 -9.06 19.85 -4.64
CA LEU A 429 -8.25 20.63 -3.68
C LEU A 429 -6.80 20.14 -3.68
N GLY A 430 -6.56 18.83 -3.79
CA GLY A 430 -5.22 18.25 -3.93
C GLY A 430 -4.49 18.75 -5.17
N VAL A 431 -5.15 18.81 -6.33
CA VAL A 431 -4.60 19.37 -7.58
C VAL A 431 -4.16 20.83 -7.39
N PHE A 432 -4.99 21.64 -6.76
CA PHE A 432 -4.68 23.04 -6.49
C PHE A 432 -3.47 23.19 -5.55
N GLY A 433 -3.43 22.39 -4.47
CA GLY A 433 -2.30 22.38 -3.53
C GLY A 433 -0.98 21.98 -4.18
N ALA A 434 -0.99 20.95 -5.03
CA ALA A 434 0.19 20.51 -5.77
C ALA A 434 0.69 21.58 -6.77
N HIS A 435 -0.24 22.27 -7.44
CA HIS A 435 0.10 23.36 -8.33
C HIS A 435 0.81 24.51 -7.56
N ILE A 436 0.31 24.91 -6.40
CA ILE A 436 0.98 25.89 -5.55
C ILE A 436 2.38 25.39 -5.13
N ALA A 437 2.47 24.15 -4.66
CA ALA A 437 3.73 23.57 -4.21
C ALA A 437 4.79 23.50 -5.34
N SER A 438 4.38 23.35 -6.60
CA SER A 438 5.29 23.35 -7.75
C SER A 438 6.00 24.70 -8.00
N HIS A 439 5.51 25.77 -7.39
CA HIS A 439 6.13 27.11 -7.46
C HIS A 439 6.97 27.43 -6.20
N VAL A 440 6.94 26.60 -5.17
CA VAL A 440 7.76 26.75 -3.96
C VAL A 440 9.15 26.17 -4.23
N LYS A 441 10.16 27.03 -4.38
CA LYS A 441 11.54 26.60 -4.64
C LYS A 441 12.04 25.59 -3.59
N GLY A 442 12.60 24.47 -4.06
CA GLY A 442 13.13 23.41 -3.21
C GLY A 442 12.09 22.38 -2.75
N SER A 443 10.77 22.60 -3.02
CA SER A 443 9.78 21.55 -2.77
C SER A 443 9.98 20.35 -3.71
N PRO A 444 9.52 19.14 -3.35
CA PRO A 444 9.58 17.99 -4.25
C PRO A 444 8.92 18.28 -5.62
N PHE A 445 7.78 18.93 -5.64
CA PHE A 445 7.09 19.27 -6.88
C PHE A 445 7.82 20.32 -7.72
N TRP A 446 8.51 21.28 -7.08
CA TRP A 446 9.38 22.21 -7.78
C TRP A 446 10.57 21.50 -8.41
N LYS A 447 11.18 20.55 -7.71
CA LYS A 447 12.29 19.73 -8.23
C LYS A 447 11.83 18.91 -9.43
N ILE A 448 10.72 18.20 -9.35
CA ILE A 448 10.14 17.43 -10.46
C ILE A 448 9.88 18.34 -11.68
N LYS A 449 9.28 19.52 -11.46
CA LYS A 449 8.94 20.48 -12.53
C LYS A 449 10.17 21.03 -13.24
N ASN A 450 11.27 21.23 -12.54
CA ASN A 450 12.50 21.82 -13.08
C ASN A 450 13.55 20.76 -13.46
N THR A 451 13.23 19.47 -13.35
CA THR A 451 14.10 18.40 -13.84
C THR A 451 14.07 18.38 -15.37
N ALA A 452 15.24 18.51 -15.99
CA ALA A 452 15.37 18.35 -17.44
C ALA A 452 14.99 16.91 -17.84
N TRP A 453 14.12 16.79 -18.83
CA TRP A 453 13.72 15.46 -19.30
C TRP A 453 14.78 14.89 -20.26
N MET A 454 15.40 13.80 -19.89
CA MET A 454 16.53 13.19 -20.62
C MET A 454 16.13 12.58 -21.98
N PHE A 455 14.85 12.42 -22.26
CA PHE A 455 14.33 11.91 -23.53
C PHE A 455 13.66 12.99 -24.41
N ALA A 456 13.90 14.28 -24.13
CA ALA A 456 13.23 15.39 -24.83
C ALA A 456 13.42 15.34 -26.35
N ASP A 457 14.60 14.97 -26.81
CA ASP A 457 14.92 14.92 -28.27
C ASP A 457 14.12 13.82 -28.99
N LYS A 458 13.82 12.72 -28.32
CA LYS A 458 12.99 11.63 -28.89
C LYS A 458 11.54 12.07 -29.06
N ALA A 459 11.00 12.88 -28.17
CA ALA A 459 9.65 13.39 -28.30
C ALA A 459 9.53 14.38 -29.45
N ALA A 460 10.51 15.25 -29.60
CA ALA A 460 10.55 16.22 -30.72
C ALA A 460 10.62 15.53 -32.10
N SER A 461 11.35 14.42 -32.23
CA SER A 461 11.43 13.64 -33.47
C SER A 461 10.11 12.90 -33.78
N ALA A 462 9.44 12.32 -32.76
CA ALA A 462 8.16 11.61 -32.92
C ALA A 462 7.01 12.57 -33.32
N ASP A 463 6.99 13.80 -32.81
CA ASP A 463 6.02 14.82 -33.18
C ASP A 463 6.27 15.36 -34.60
N ALA A 464 7.53 15.45 -35.02
CA ALA A 464 7.89 15.80 -36.38
C ALA A 464 7.45 14.74 -37.41
N GLU A 465 7.61 13.45 -37.12
CA GLU A 465 7.13 12.35 -37.95
C GLU A 465 5.60 12.31 -38.08
N LYS A 466 4.87 12.59 -37.00
CA LYS A 466 3.40 12.70 -37.05
C LYS A 466 2.91 13.90 -37.88
N SER A 467 3.60 15.03 -37.82
CA SER A 467 3.28 16.23 -38.60
C SER A 467 3.49 16.00 -40.08
N THR A 468 4.49 15.21 -40.47
CA THR A 468 4.77 14.88 -41.89
C THR A 468 3.85 13.79 -42.45
N ALA A 469 3.25 12.95 -41.59
CA ALA A 469 2.30 11.91 -42.01
C ALA A 469 0.85 12.43 -42.17
N THR A 470 0.56 13.64 -41.69
CA THR A 470 -0.75 14.30 -41.78
C THR A 470 -0.78 15.45 -42.83
N ALA A 471 0.32 15.73 -43.51
CA ALA A 471 0.44 16.65 -44.63
C ALA A 471 0.52 15.87 -45.95
#